data_aa8b574ce75f68892205e8d48581a99d
#
_entry.id   aa8b574ce75f68892205e8d48581a99d
#
_cell.length_a   1.000
_cell.length_b   1.000
_cell.length_c   1.000
_cell.angle_alpha   90.00
_cell.angle_beta   90.00
_cell.angle_gamma   90.00
#
_symmetry.space_group_name_H-M   'P 1'
#
loop_
_entity.id
_entity.type
_entity.pdbx_description
1 polymer ?
#
loop_
_entity_poly.entity_id
_entity_poly.type
_entity_poly.pdbx_seq_one_letter_code
_entity_poly.pdbx_strand_id
1 'polypeptide(L)'
;MPLRLARAVAVPALALLLASQAWAPAGASSHGLSPTQKKQVEEIIRQYLLQNPEIMVEAINNLRTREEAEQAKGIETILAGRREDIERDPASPVAGNVKGDVTLVEFFDYRCSFCKRVHETVREVVKSDGNIRFVYKEFPVLGPESLFAARAALAAFKLAPGKYPDLHDRIMVLPARTVGEESVMAQVGAVGLDPKAVRKRMEDPAILKEIERTLELAEALRIRGTPSFVVGDMLIPGATDEETLKKAVAAARAKKKS
;
A
#
# COMPACT_ATOMS: atom_id res chain seq x y z
N MET A 1 56.59 -56.71 88.81
CA MET A 1 57.03 -55.41 89.27
C MET A 1 56.81 -54.41 88.18
N PRO A 2 56.35 -53.17 88.38
CA PRO A 2 55.27 -52.74 89.28
C PRO A 2 54.05 -52.11 88.50
N LEU A 3 52.97 -52.05 89.24
CA LEU A 3 51.76 -51.27 89.03
C LEU A 3 51.98 -49.85 88.49
N ARG A 4 51.11 -49.40 87.59
CA ARG A 4 50.78 -47.97 87.50
C ARG A 4 49.28 -47.84 87.26
N LEU A 5 48.67 -47.18 88.22
CA LEU A 5 47.28 -46.73 88.25
C LEU A 5 46.95 -45.84 87.04
N ALA A 6 45.86 -46.15 86.40
CA ALA A 6 45.23 -45.19 85.47
C ALA A 6 44.10 -44.43 86.18
N ARG A 7 44.25 -43.15 86.25
CA ARG A 7 43.24 -42.19 86.76
C ARG A 7 42.15 -42.03 85.70
N ALA A 8 40.93 -42.32 86.12
CA ALA A 8 39.76 -42.00 85.33
C ALA A 8 39.50 -40.47 85.39
N VAL A 9 39.46 -39.84 84.25
CA VAL A 9 39.01 -38.44 84.07
C VAL A 9 37.57 -38.50 83.55
N ALA A 10 36.64 -38.04 84.38
CA ALA A 10 35.26 -37.86 84.03
C ALA A 10 35.14 -36.64 83.11
N VAL A 11 34.64 -36.79 81.87
CA VAL A 11 34.28 -35.70 80.97
C VAL A 11 32.79 -35.48 81.05
N PRO A 12 32.32 -34.27 81.34
CA PRO A 12 30.87 -33.99 81.35
C PRO A 12 30.38 -33.96 79.89
N ALA A 13 29.30 -34.68 79.66
CA ALA A 13 28.58 -34.65 78.38
C ALA A 13 27.88 -33.30 78.18
N LEU A 14 28.42 -32.48 77.32
CA LEU A 14 27.82 -31.26 76.84
C LEU A 14 26.82 -31.60 75.76
N ALA A 15 25.51 -31.55 76.04
CA ALA A 15 24.45 -31.81 75.09
C ALA A 15 24.42 -30.62 74.09
N LEU A 16 24.88 -30.86 72.86
CA LEU A 16 24.70 -29.93 71.71
C LEU A 16 23.21 -30.04 71.26
N LEU A 17 22.40 -29.10 71.61
CA LEU A 17 21.12 -28.82 70.96
C LEU A 17 21.40 -28.26 69.60
N LEU A 18 21.37 -29.10 68.55
CA LEU A 18 21.31 -28.69 67.15
C LEU A 18 19.93 -28.11 66.89
N ALA A 19 19.82 -26.75 66.95
CA ALA A 19 18.69 -26.04 66.40
C ALA A 19 18.68 -26.21 64.88
N SER A 20 17.86 -27.13 64.37
CA SER A 20 17.54 -27.23 62.95
C SER A 20 16.74 -25.98 62.54
N GLN A 21 17.45 -24.94 62.12
CA GLN A 21 16.81 -23.86 61.39
C GLN A 21 16.30 -24.45 60.06
N ALA A 22 15.00 -24.73 60.01
CA ALA A 22 14.28 -25.02 58.78
C ALA A 22 14.42 -23.75 57.89
N TRP A 23 15.26 -23.88 56.87
CA TRP A 23 15.30 -22.92 55.78
C TRP A 23 13.98 -23.03 55.01
N ALA A 24 12.98 -22.21 55.39
CA ALA A 24 11.79 -22.07 54.57
C ALA A 24 12.25 -21.54 53.23
N PRO A 25 11.88 -22.18 52.09
CA PRO A 25 12.15 -21.61 50.78
C PRO A 25 11.41 -20.25 50.77
N ALA A 26 12.17 -19.17 50.51
CA ALA A 26 11.58 -17.86 50.24
C ALA A 26 10.61 -18.06 49.08
N GLY A 27 9.31 -18.12 49.40
CA GLY A 27 8.27 -18.21 48.40
C GLY A 27 8.51 -17.13 47.36
N ALA A 28 8.67 -17.52 46.10
CA ALA A 28 8.71 -16.62 44.98
C ALA A 28 7.46 -15.77 45.07
N SER A 29 7.60 -14.55 45.57
CA SER A 29 6.53 -13.56 45.61
C SER A 29 6.12 -13.34 44.17
N SER A 30 4.97 -13.86 43.78
CA SER A 30 4.33 -13.44 42.54
C SER A 30 4.20 -11.93 42.62
N HIS A 31 5.00 -11.20 41.79
CA HIS A 31 5.05 -9.74 41.79
C HIS A 31 3.74 -9.15 41.21
N GLY A 32 2.62 -9.65 41.67
CA GLY A 32 1.29 -9.13 41.33
C GLY A 32 0.88 -8.07 42.34
N LEU A 33 0.50 -6.90 41.84
CA LEU A 33 -0.11 -5.86 42.66
C LEU A 33 -1.35 -6.41 43.40
N SER A 34 -1.51 -6.09 44.71
CA SER A 34 -2.77 -6.37 45.43
C SER A 34 -3.93 -5.62 44.77
N PRO A 35 -5.18 -6.04 45.00
CA PRO A 35 -6.37 -5.36 44.44
C PRO A 35 -6.43 -3.86 44.77
N THR A 36 -5.97 -3.47 45.95
CA THR A 36 -5.91 -2.08 46.39
C THR A 36 -4.83 -1.31 45.61
N GLN A 37 -3.63 -1.90 45.44
CA GLN A 37 -2.55 -1.30 44.67
C GLN A 37 -2.94 -1.15 43.19
N LYS A 38 -3.66 -2.12 42.59
CA LYS A 38 -4.17 -2.00 41.22
C LYS A 38 -5.06 -0.77 41.06
N LYS A 39 -6.04 -0.59 41.98
CA LYS A 39 -6.93 0.58 41.93
C LYS A 39 -6.16 1.90 42.08
N GLN A 40 -5.14 1.94 42.93
CA GLN A 40 -4.31 3.14 43.10
C GLN A 40 -3.50 3.46 41.83
N VAL A 41 -2.94 2.42 41.18
CA VAL A 41 -2.22 2.60 39.92
C VAL A 41 -3.15 3.06 38.81
N GLU A 42 -4.34 2.47 38.70
CA GLU A 42 -5.37 2.88 37.71
C GLU A 42 -5.74 4.36 37.89
N GLU A 43 -5.95 4.81 39.13
CA GLU A 43 -6.29 6.21 39.42
C GLU A 43 -5.11 7.16 39.09
N ILE A 44 -3.88 6.77 39.43
CA ILE A 44 -2.68 7.53 39.08
C ILE A 44 -2.55 7.67 37.55
N ILE A 45 -2.70 6.55 36.80
CA ILE A 45 -2.65 6.58 35.34
C ILE A 45 -3.73 7.49 34.80
N ARG A 46 -4.95 7.36 35.30
CA ARG A 46 -6.07 8.19 34.84
C ARG A 46 -5.79 9.68 35.06
N GLN A 47 -5.36 10.07 36.24
CA GLN A 47 -5.06 11.46 36.56
C GLN A 47 -3.90 11.98 35.74
N TYR A 48 -2.85 11.17 35.53
CA TYR A 48 -1.70 11.53 34.72
C TYR A 48 -2.08 11.78 33.26
N LEU A 49 -2.89 10.91 32.65
CA LEU A 49 -3.36 11.07 31.28
C LEU A 49 -4.30 12.27 31.11
N LEU A 50 -5.13 12.57 32.15
CA LEU A 50 -6.01 13.75 32.12
C LEU A 50 -5.22 15.07 32.26
N GLN A 51 -4.10 15.05 32.99
CA GLN A 51 -3.23 16.21 33.16
C GLN A 51 -2.25 16.39 31.98
N ASN A 52 -1.95 15.30 31.24
CA ASN A 52 -1.01 15.29 30.13
C ASN A 52 -1.67 14.66 28.89
N PRO A 53 -2.72 15.27 28.31
CA PRO A 53 -3.48 14.69 27.18
C PRO A 53 -2.65 14.51 25.91
N GLU A 54 -1.55 15.26 25.77
CA GLU A 54 -0.60 15.16 24.66
C GLU A 54 0.03 13.75 24.54
N ILE A 55 0.17 13.00 25.64
CA ILE A 55 0.68 11.62 25.63
C ILE A 55 -0.24 10.70 24.83
N MET A 56 -1.56 10.90 24.92
CA MET A 56 -2.51 10.14 24.11
C MET A 56 -2.38 10.47 22.64
N VAL A 57 -2.18 11.74 22.30
CA VAL A 57 -1.97 12.18 20.91
C VAL A 57 -0.66 11.59 20.37
N GLU A 58 0.42 11.64 21.16
CA GLU A 58 1.70 11.05 20.78
C GLU A 58 1.60 9.52 20.58
N ALA A 59 0.93 8.82 21.49
CA ALA A 59 0.71 7.38 21.38
C ALA A 59 -0.09 7.00 20.11
N ILE A 60 -1.15 7.77 19.80
CA ILE A 60 -1.96 7.58 18.59
C ILE A 60 -1.12 7.84 17.33
N ASN A 61 -0.34 8.91 17.32
CA ASN A 61 0.53 9.23 16.18
C ASN A 61 1.60 8.15 15.96
N ASN A 62 2.23 7.67 17.04
CA ASN A 62 3.21 6.58 16.96
C ASN A 62 2.59 5.28 16.44
N LEU A 63 1.36 4.94 16.89
CA LEU A 63 0.64 3.77 16.37
C LEU A 63 0.36 3.94 14.88
N ARG A 64 -0.18 5.10 14.47
CA ARG A 64 -0.48 5.40 13.06
C ARG A 64 0.77 5.30 12.19
N THR A 65 1.89 5.88 12.62
CA THR A 65 3.16 5.82 11.88
C THR A 65 3.66 4.38 11.70
N ARG A 66 3.50 3.52 12.71
CA ARG A 66 3.85 2.10 12.61
C ARG A 66 2.94 1.36 11.63
N GLU A 67 1.62 1.58 11.72
CA GLU A 67 0.66 0.98 10.81
C GLU A 67 0.90 1.40 9.36
N GLU A 68 1.18 2.69 9.12
CA GLU A 68 1.53 3.22 7.80
C GLU A 68 2.83 2.59 7.26
N ALA A 69 3.85 2.43 8.10
CA ALA A 69 5.10 1.78 7.71
C ALA A 69 4.92 0.29 7.39
N GLU A 70 4.10 -0.43 8.15
CA GLU A 70 3.80 -1.84 7.88
C GLU A 70 2.97 -2.00 6.59
N GLN A 71 1.99 -1.11 6.38
CA GLN A 71 1.20 -1.08 5.14
C GLN A 71 2.09 -0.78 3.92
N ALA A 72 2.99 0.19 4.03
CA ALA A 72 3.92 0.54 2.95
C ALA A 72 4.83 -0.64 2.57
N LYS A 73 5.38 -1.36 3.56
CA LYS A 73 6.17 -2.59 3.32
C LYS A 73 5.34 -3.69 2.66
N GLY A 74 4.08 -3.86 3.09
CA GLY A 74 3.17 -4.80 2.47
C GLY A 74 2.90 -4.47 1.00
N ILE A 75 2.66 -3.21 0.69
CA ILE A 75 2.46 -2.72 -0.68
C ILE A 75 3.74 -2.92 -1.50
N GLU A 76 4.93 -2.57 -0.99
CA GLU A 76 6.21 -2.77 -1.68
C GLU A 76 6.42 -4.24 -2.07
N THR A 77 6.10 -5.17 -1.18
CA THR A 77 6.17 -6.61 -1.44
C THR A 77 5.23 -7.04 -2.58
N ILE A 78 3.99 -6.51 -2.58
CA ILE A 78 3.01 -6.81 -3.63
C ILE A 78 3.47 -6.21 -4.96
N LEU A 79 3.93 -4.95 -4.98
CA LEU A 79 4.45 -4.27 -6.17
C LEU A 79 5.60 -5.07 -6.79
N ALA A 80 6.55 -5.55 -5.97
CA ALA A 80 7.66 -6.37 -6.43
C ALA A 80 7.18 -7.70 -7.03
N GLY A 81 6.24 -8.39 -6.36
CA GLY A 81 5.69 -9.68 -6.81
C GLY A 81 4.78 -9.58 -8.04
N ARG A 82 4.17 -8.43 -8.29
CA ARG A 82 3.23 -8.19 -9.40
C ARG A 82 3.78 -7.23 -10.46
N ARG A 83 5.08 -6.99 -10.46
CA ARG A 83 5.72 -6.01 -11.38
C ARG A 83 5.41 -6.26 -12.85
N GLU A 84 5.43 -7.49 -13.31
CA GLU A 84 5.09 -7.84 -14.69
C GLU A 84 3.64 -7.50 -15.03
N ASP A 85 2.70 -7.80 -14.16
CA ASP A 85 1.28 -7.47 -14.35
C ASP A 85 1.03 -5.95 -14.34
N ILE A 86 1.79 -5.22 -13.54
CA ILE A 86 1.65 -3.77 -13.38
C ILE A 86 2.27 -3.05 -14.57
N GLU A 87 3.53 -3.35 -14.87
CA GLU A 87 4.34 -2.57 -15.79
C GLU A 87 4.38 -3.14 -17.22
N ARG A 88 4.28 -4.47 -17.40
CA ARG A 88 4.59 -5.15 -18.64
C ARG A 88 3.46 -5.99 -19.23
N ASP A 89 2.27 -5.89 -18.70
CA ASP A 89 1.10 -6.57 -19.26
C ASP A 89 0.89 -6.12 -20.72
N PRO A 90 0.96 -7.05 -21.70
CA PRO A 90 0.83 -6.72 -23.12
C PRO A 90 -0.57 -6.28 -23.53
N ALA A 91 -1.56 -6.51 -22.67
CA ALA A 91 -2.92 -6.06 -22.89
C ALA A 91 -3.13 -4.59 -22.48
N SER A 92 -2.23 -4.04 -21.69
CA SER A 92 -2.31 -2.63 -21.24
C SER A 92 -1.70 -1.68 -22.27
N PRO A 93 -2.40 -0.60 -22.63
CA PRO A 93 -1.85 0.42 -23.53
C PRO A 93 -0.65 1.13 -22.93
N VAL A 94 0.24 1.58 -23.78
CA VAL A 94 1.49 2.27 -23.41
C VAL A 94 1.68 3.53 -24.23
N ALA A 95 2.15 4.60 -23.57
CA ALA A 95 2.59 5.84 -24.20
C ALA A 95 3.98 6.28 -23.70
N GLY A 96 4.40 7.45 -24.11
CA GLY A 96 5.74 7.96 -23.81
C GLY A 96 6.83 7.15 -24.50
N ASN A 97 7.94 6.94 -23.81
CA ASN A 97 9.04 6.13 -24.32
C ASN A 97 8.87 4.66 -23.93
N VAL A 98 8.50 3.80 -24.88
CA VAL A 98 8.30 2.35 -24.65
C VAL A 98 9.55 1.69 -24.04
N LYS A 99 10.76 2.25 -24.30
CA LYS A 99 12.05 1.80 -23.77
C LYS A 99 12.51 2.66 -22.59
N GLY A 100 11.63 3.45 -22.00
CA GLY A 100 11.94 4.34 -20.88
C GLY A 100 12.58 3.62 -19.71
N ASP A 101 13.45 4.31 -19.01
CA ASP A 101 14.19 3.76 -17.86
C ASP A 101 13.32 3.64 -16.60
N VAL A 102 12.24 4.41 -16.51
CA VAL A 102 11.24 4.34 -15.42
C VAL A 102 9.85 4.09 -16.01
N THR A 103 9.05 3.26 -15.35
CA THR A 103 7.65 3.07 -15.69
C THR A 103 6.79 3.86 -14.71
N LEU A 104 5.88 4.68 -15.25
CA LEU A 104 4.79 5.33 -14.56
C LEU A 104 3.49 4.65 -14.99
N VAL A 105 2.75 4.11 -14.04
CA VAL A 105 1.46 3.43 -14.29
C VAL A 105 0.35 4.26 -13.67
N GLU A 106 -0.74 4.49 -14.40
CA GLU A 106 -1.92 5.17 -13.89
C GLU A 106 -3.14 4.25 -13.93
N PHE A 107 -3.78 4.05 -12.77
CA PHE A 107 -5.12 3.47 -12.65
C PHE A 107 -6.13 4.61 -12.68
N PHE A 108 -6.97 4.65 -13.70
CA PHE A 108 -7.84 5.80 -13.94
C PHE A 108 -9.25 5.38 -14.37
N ASP A 109 -10.16 6.35 -14.33
CA ASP A 109 -11.53 6.22 -14.79
C ASP A 109 -11.92 7.47 -15.60
N TYR A 110 -12.51 7.30 -16.77
CA TYR A 110 -12.89 8.39 -17.66
C TYR A 110 -13.95 9.33 -17.09
N ARG A 111 -14.72 8.91 -16.08
CA ARG A 111 -15.71 9.75 -15.38
C ARG A 111 -15.16 10.37 -14.09
N CYS A 112 -13.96 10.03 -13.71
CA CYS A 112 -13.32 10.60 -12.53
C CYS A 112 -12.86 12.04 -12.77
N SER A 113 -13.49 13.00 -12.06
CA SER A 113 -13.10 14.41 -12.16
C SER A 113 -11.68 14.70 -11.68
N PHE A 114 -11.16 13.89 -10.76
CA PHE A 114 -9.78 13.99 -10.29
C PHE A 114 -8.79 13.50 -11.36
N CYS A 115 -9.09 12.40 -12.07
CA CYS A 115 -8.28 11.94 -13.21
C CYS A 115 -8.21 13.03 -14.29
N LYS A 116 -9.36 13.61 -14.66
CA LYS A 116 -9.41 14.69 -15.64
C LYS A 116 -8.59 15.91 -15.23
N ARG A 117 -8.58 16.25 -13.94
CA ARG A 117 -7.83 17.39 -13.41
C ARG A 117 -6.33 17.22 -13.53
N VAL A 118 -5.81 16.00 -13.29
CA VAL A 118 -4.36 15.74 -13.33
C VAL A 118 -3.87 15.29 -14.70
N HIS A 119 -4.78 15.02 -15.62
CA HIS A 119 -4.45 14.48 -16.95
C HIS A 119 -3.35 15.28 -17.67
N GLU A 120 -3.50 16.60 -17.74
CA GLU A 120 -2.50 17.46 -18.40
C GLU A 120 -1.16 17.44 -17.64
N THR A 121 -1.20 17.47 -16.30
CA THR A 121 -0.01 17.35 -15.47
C THR A 121 0.76 16.05 -15.75
N VAL A 122 0.06 14.92 -15.84
CA VAL A 122 0.67 13.63 -16.15
C VAL A 122 1.30 13.63 -17.53
N ARG A 123 0.58 14.16 -18.53
CA ARG A 123 1.09 14.31 -19.91
C ARG A 123 2.38 15.14 -19.98
N GLU A 124 2.40 16.29 -19.31
CA GLU A 124 3.56 17.17 -19.28
C GLU A 124 4.75 16.51 -18.57
N VAL A 125 4.54 15.78 -17.48
CA VAL A 125 5.61 15.01 -16.80
C VAL A 125 6.21 13.96 -17.76
N VAL A 126 5.36 13.16 -18.41
CA VAL A 126 5.82 12.12 -19.34
C VAL A 126 6.55 12.71 -20.52
N LYS A 127 6.03 13.81 -21.09
CA LYS A 127 6.61 14.49 -22.25
C LYS A 127 7.91 15.21 -21.92
N SER A 128 7.96 15.95 -20.81
CA SER A 128 9.15 16.73 -20.44
C SER A 128 10.33 15.87 -20.01
N ASP A 129 10.08 14.72 -19.38
CA ASP A 129 11.12 13.75 -19.02
C ASP A 129 11.68 13.01 -20.25
N GLY A 130 10.81 12.62 -21.19
CA GLY A 130 11.17 11.95 -22.46
C GLY A 130 11.69 10.53 -22.32
N ASN A 131 11.88 10.02 -21.09
CA ASN A 131 12.40 8.67 -20.83
C ASN A 131 11.51 7.86 -19.88
N ILE A 132 10.25 8.26 -19.74
CA ILE A 132 9.22 7.54 -18.98
C ILE A 132 8.43 6.63 -19.93
N ARG A 133 8.28 5.36 -19.54
CA ARG A 133 7.30 4.43 -20.09
C ARG A 133 5.99 4.61 -19.33
N PHE A 134 4.96 5.12 -19.99
CA PHE A 134 3.66 5.37 -19.36
C PHE A 134 2.68 4.24 -19.68
N VAL A 135 2.11 3.60 -18.65
CA VAL A 135 1.19 2.48 -18.78
C VAL A 135 -0.19 2.89 -18.30
N TYR A 136 -1.19 2.65 -19.12
CA TYR A 136 -2.59 2.91 -18.79
C TYR A 136 -3.24 1.66 -18.20
N LYS A 137 -3.89 1.80 -17.04
CA LYS A 137 -4.71 0.76 -16.41
C LYS A 137 -6.16 1.24 -16.34
N GLU A 138 -6.97 0.75 -17.27
CA GLU A 138 -8.41 1.00 -17.32
C GLU A 138 -9.08 0.46 -16.05
N PHE A 139 -9.51 1.37 -15.17
CA PHE A 139 -10.06 1.03 -13.86
C PHE A 139 -11.46 1.67 -13.68
N PRO A 140 -12.48 1.17 -14.42
CA PRO A 140 -13.81 1.75 -14.48
C PRO A 140 -14.63 1.41 -13.23
N VAL A 141 -14.57 2.27 -12.22
CA VAL A 141 -15.24 2.07 -10.91
C VAL A 141 -16.43 3.01 -10.68
N LEU A 142 -16.72 3.92 -11.64
CA LEU A 142 -17.75 4.95 -11.48
C LEU A 142 -19.03 4.67 -12.29
N GLY A 143 -19.30 3.39 -12.54
CA GLY A 143 -20.57 2.95 -13.11
C GLY A 143 -20.51 2.48 -14.57
N PRO A 144 -21.68 2.19 -15.15
CA PRO A 144 -21.79 1.57 -16.47
C PRO A 144 -21.14 2.36 -17.60
N GLU A 145 -21.24 3.69 -17.56
CA GLU A 145 -20.66 4.57 -18.58
C GLU A 145 -19.12 4.58 -18.52
N SER A 146 -18.53 4.43 -17.31
CA SER A 146 -17.08 4.24 -17.14
C SER A 146 -16.66 2.91 -17.78
N LEU A 147 -17.41 1.84 -17.50
CA LEU A 147 -17.15 0.53 -18.09
C LEU A 147 -17.28 0.57 -19.62
N PHE A 148 -18.30 1.26 -20.14
CA PHE A 148 -18.46 1.44 -21.57
C PHE A 148 -17.24 2.15 -22.19
N ALA A 149 -16.80 3.26 -21.59
CA ALA A 149 -15.66 4.03 -22.08
C ALA A 149 -14.36 3.22 -22.06
N ALA A 150 -14.08 2.50 -20.98
CA ALA A 150 -12.93 1.61 -20.86
C ALA A 150 -12.94 0.48 -21.91
N ARG A 151 -14.09 -0.17 -22.11
CA ARG A 151 -14.24 -1.20 -23.14
C ARG A 151 -14.02 -0.64 -24.55
N ALA A 152 -14.55 0.55 -24.84
CA ALA A 152 -14.38 1.19 -26.14
C ALA A 152 -12.91 1.56 -26.40
N ALA A 153 -12.21 2.11 -25.38
CA ALA A 153 -10.81 2.46 -25.48
C ALA A 153 -9.92 1.23 -25.67
N LEU A 154 -10.13 0.15 -24.92
CA LEU A 154 -9.40 -1.12 -25.10
C LEU A 154 -9.71 -1.77 -26.44
N ALA A 155 -10.96 -1.73 -26.91
CA ALA A 155 -11.33 -2.22 -28.24
C ALA A 155 -10.61 -1.44 -29.34
N ALA A 156 -10.55 -0.11 -29.22
CA ALA A 156 -9.78 0.75 -30.13
C ALA A 156 -8.27 0.43 -30.07
N PHE A 157 -7.72 0.20 -28.89
CA PHE A 157 -6.33 -0.25 -28.73
C PHE A 157 -6.05 -1.57 -29.45
N LYS A 158 -6.93 -2.56 -29.32
CA LYS A 158 -6.79 -3.86 -30.02
C LYS A 158 -6.87 -3.75 -31.53
N LEU A 159 -7.63 -2.77 -32.06
CA LEU A 159 -7.75 -2.54 -33.51
C LEU A 159 -6.59 -1.69 -34.05
N ALA A 160 -6.17 -0.67 -33.34
CA ALA A 160 -5.16 0.27 -33.76
C ALA A 160 -4.42 0.85 -32.55
N PRO A 161 -3.40 0.16 -32.00
CA PRO A 161 -2.70 0.56 -30.78
C PRO A 161 -2.20 2.00 -30.79
N GLY A 162 -1.72 2.48 -31.94
CA GLY A 162 -1.23 3.86 -32.08
C GLY A 162 -2.27 4.96 -31.97
N LYS A 163 -3.58 4.59 -32.02
CA LYS A 163 -4.69 5.55 -31.86
C LYS A 163 -5.17 5.69 -30.42
N TYR A 164 -4.75 4.79 -29.55
CA TYR A 164 -5.22 4.79 -28.16
C TYR A 164 -4.86 6.05 -27.40
N PRO A 165 -3.62 6.59 -27.43
CA PRO A 165 -3.28 7.79 -26.68
C PRO A 165 -4.16 8.98 -27.09
N ASP A 166 -4.36 9.20 -28.39
CA ASP A 166 -5.21 10.29 -28.89
C ASP A 166 -6.68 10.11 -28.46
N LEU A 167 -7.19 8.88 -28.50
CA LEU A 167 -8.54 8.58 -28.04
C LEU A 167 -8.69 8.80 -26.53
N HIS A 168 -7.73 8.32 -25.76
CA HIS A 168 -7.68 8.52 -24.31
C HIS A 168 -7.73 10.01 -23.99
N ASP A 169 -6.85 10.82 -24.56
CA ASP A 169 -6.80 12.26 -24.34
C ASP A 169 -8.13 12.93 -24.67
N ARG A 170 -8.76 12.57 -25.78
CA ARG A 170 -10.06 13.11 -26.19
C ARG A 170 -11.19 12.76 -25.22
N ILE A 171 -11.21 11.54 -24.69
CA ILE A 171 -12.23 11.14 -23.71
C ILE A 171 -11.94 11.83 -22.37
N MET A 172 -10.68 11.99 -21.99
CA MET A 172 -10.29 12.64 -20.72
C MET A 172 -10.65 14.12 -20.66
N VAL A 173 -10.67 14.86 -21.78
CA VAL A 173 -11.07 16.27 -21.80
C VAL A 173 -12.60 16.47 -21.82
N LEU A 174 -13.39 15.43 -22.07
CA LEU A 174 -14.85 15.54 -21.96
C LEU A 174 -15.27 15.84 -20.50
N PRO A 175 -16.31 16.64 -20.25
CA PRO A 175 -16.86 16.77 -18.90
C PRO A 175 -17.28 15.40 -18.35
N ALA A 176 -16.96 15.09 -17.09
CA ALA A 176 -17.18 13.76 -16.50
C ALA A 176 -18.63 13.24 -16.67
N ARG A 177 -19.61 14.13 -16.52
CA ARG A 177 -21.04 13.82 -16.67
C ARG A 177 -21.51 13.54 -18.10
N THR A 178 -20.73 13.94 -19.11
CA THR A 178 -21.05 13.73 -20.54
C THR A 178 -20.37 12.50 -21.12
N VAL A 179 -19.47 11.85 -20.36
CA VAL A 179 -18.88 10.59 -20.81
C VAL A 179 -19.96 9.50 -20.81
N GLY A 180 -20.23 8.99 -21.98
CA GLY A 180 -21.23 7.97 -22.24
C GLY A 180 -21.09 7.41 -23.66
N GLU A 181 -22.01 6.57 -24.04
CA GLU A 181 -21.93 5.81 -25.29
C GLU A 181 -21.77 6.72 -26.52
N GLU A 182 -22.65 7.70 -26.69
CA GLU A 182 -22.65 8.58 -27.85
C GLU A 182 -21.37 9.43 -27.92
N SER A 183 -20.99 10.07 -26.81
CA SER A 183 -19.81 10.94 -26.75
C SER A 183 -18.51 10.18 -26.96
N VAL A 184 -18.39 8.97 -26.40
CA VAL A 184 -17.20 8.12 -26.57
C VAL A 184 -17.09 7.65 -28.02
N MET A 185 -18.20 7.21 -28.65
CA MET A 185 -18.19 6.78 -30.05
C MET A 185 -17.91 7.94 -31.00
N ALA A 186 -18.34 9.17 -30.67
CA ALA A 186 -17.95 10.34 -31.43
C ALA A 186 -16.42 10.57 -31.40
N GLN A 187 -15.77 10.36 -30.22
CA GLN A 187 -14.30 10.46 -30.12
C GLN A 187 -13.60 9.33 -30.88
N VAL A 188 -14.15 8.12 -30.89
CA VAL A 188 -13.67 7.00 -31.73
C VAL A 188 -13.64 7.41 -33.20
N GLY A 189 -14.71 8.00 -33.71
CA GLY A 189 -14.76 8.53 -35.08
C GLY A 189 -13.76 9.67 -35.30
N ALA A 190 -13.59 10.57 -34.34
CA ALA A 190 -12.71 11.71 -34.42
C ALA A 190 -11.20 11.32 -34.51
N VAL A 191 -10.80 10.14 -33.98
CA VAL A 191 -9.43 9.62 -34.18
C VAL A 191 -9.27 8.77 -35.45
N GLY A 192 -10.33 8.72 -36.28
CA GLY A 192 -10.31 8.03 -37.58
C GLY A 192 -10.52 6.51 -37.48
N LEU A 193 -11.17 6.03 -36.41
CA LEU A 193 -11.60 4.66 -36.27
C LEU A 193 -13.08 4.53 -36.65
N ASP A 194 -13.48 3.37 -37.20
CA ASP A 194 -14.91 3.06 -37.45
C ASP A 194 -15.61 2.71 -36.12
N PRO A 195 -16.60 3.52 -35.68
CA PRO A 195 -17.34 3.23 -34.45
C PRO A 195 -18.04 1.87 -34.46
N LYS A 196 -18.48 1.37 -35.65
CA LYS A 196 -19.11 0.06 -35.75
C LYS A 196 -18.09 -1.07 -35.52
N ALA A 197 -16.90 -0.92 -36.05
CA ALA A 197 -15.82 -1.90 -35.84
C ALA A 197 -15.40 -1.93 -34.37
N VAL A 198 -15.29 -0.76 -33.70
CA VAL A 198 -14.98 -0.68 -32.26
C VAL A 198 -16.09 -1.31 -31.43
N ARG A 199 -17.38 -1.04 -31.69
CA ARG A 199 -18.51 -1.69 -31.01
C ARG A 199 -18.45 -3.21 -31.14
N LYS A 200 -18.24 -3.73 -32.36
CA LYS A 200 -18.09 -5.17 -32.58
C LYS A 200 -16.89 -5.72 -31.76
N ARG A 201 -15.78 -5.00 -31.72
CA ARG A 201 -14.60 -5.42 -30.94
C ARG A 201 -14.82 -5.40 -29.43
N MET A 202 -15.67 -4.51 -28.92
CA MET A 202 -16.06 -4.47 -27.49
C MET A 202 -16.77 -5.77 -27.04
N GLU A 203 -17.33 -6.55 -27.95
CA GLU A 203 -17.99 -7.84 -27.66
C GLU A 203 -16.97 -8.97 -27.38
N ASP A 204 -15.68 -8.75 -27.68
CA ASP A 204 -14.63 -9.72 -27.42
C ASP A 204 -14.47 -9.92 -25.90
N PRO A 205 -14.65 -11.18 -25.40
CA PRO A 205 -14.50 -11.47 -23.98
C PRO A 205 -13.14 -11.07 -23.39
N ALA A 206 -12.09 -11.00 -24.22
CA ALA A 206 -10.76 -10.60 -23.79
C ALA A 206 -10.73 -9.15 -23.30
N ILE A 207 -11.61 -8.28 -23.80
CA ILE A 207 -11.71 -6.88 -23.33
C ILE A 207 -12.20 -6.83 -21.88
N LEU A 208 -13.27 -7.56 -21.58
CA LEU A 208 -13.81 -7.61 -20.22
C LEU A 208 -12.81 -8.26 -19.25
N LYS A 209 -12.20 -9.35 -19.68
CA LYS A 209 -11.18 -10.05 -18.88
C LYS A 209 -9.98 -9.16 -18.55
N GLU A 210 -9.61 -8.23 -19.44
CA GLU A 210 -8.54 -7.25 -19.18
C GLU A 210 -8.93 -6.27 -18.07
N ILE A 211 -10.17 -5.77 -18.13
CA ILE A 211 -10.71 -4.88 -17.09
C ILE A 211 -10.78 -5.62 -15.75
N GLU A 212 -11.27 -6.84 -15.73
CA GLU A 212 -11.34 -7.69 -14.54
C GLU A 212 -9.94 -7.89 -13.91
N ARG A 213 -8.91 -8.19 -14.72
CA ARG A 213 -7.53 -8.30 -14.23
C ARG A 213 -7.02 -7.00 -13.63
N THR A 214 -7.38 -5.86 -14.22
CA THR A 214 -7.02 -4.55 -13.66
C THR A 214 -7.73 -4.29 -12.33
N LEU A 215 -9.00 -4.68 -12.20
CA LEU A 215 -9.75 -4.59 -10.94
C LEU A 215 -9.14 -5.48 -9.86
N GLU A 216 -8.83 -6.73 -10.17
CA GLU A 216 -8.15 -7.66 -9.26
C GLU A 216 -6.77 -7.15 -8.82
N LEU A 217 -6.00 -6.60 -9.77
CA LEU A 217 -4.70 -6.01 -9.49
C LEU A 217 -4.82 -4.79 -8.57
N ALA A 218 -5.80 -3.92 -8.82
CA ALA A 218 -6.07 -2.76 -7.98
C ALA A 218 -6.49 -3.18 -6.56
N GLU A 219 -7.31 -4.22 -6.41
CA GLU A 219 -7.69 -4.78 -5.11
C GLU A 219 -6.46 -5.32 -4.36
N ALA A 220 -5.62 -6.11 -5.03
CA ALA A 220 -4.38 -6.65 -4.46
C ALA A 220 -3.44 -5.52 -3.98
N LEU A 221 -3.35 -4.42 -4.72
CA LEU A 221 -2.58 -3.22 -4.39
C LEU A 221 -3.29 -2.30 -3.39
N ARG A 222 -4.49 -2.66 -2.94
CA ARG A 222 -5.34 -1.83 -2.06
C ARG A 222 -5.66 -0.45 -2.64
N ILE A 223 -5.70 -0.33 -3.95
CA ILE A 223 -6.14 0.87 -4.64
C ILE A 223 -7.65 1.01 -4.47
N ARG A 224 -8.08 2.09 -3.81
CA ARG A 224 -9.49 2.32 -3.47
C ARG A 224 -10.16 3.43 -4.26
N GLY A 225 -9.45 4.01 -5.21
CA GLY A 225 -9.97 5.12 -6.01
C GLY A 225 -9.03 5.56 -7.12
N THR A 226 -9.53 6.47 -7.93
CA THR A 226 -8.84 7.02 -9.09
C THR A 226 -8.61 8.53 -8.95
N PRO A 227 -7.53 9.06 -9.50
CA PRO A 227 -6.41 8.32 -10.05
C PRO A 227 -5.58 7.65 -8.96
N SER A 228 -4.80 6.62 -9.31
CA SER A 228 -3.73 6.10 -8.47
C SER A 228 -2.54 5.78 -9.37
N PHE A 229 -1.34 6.09 -8.89
CA PHE A 229 -0.12 5.92 -9.68
C PHE A 229 0.82 4.91 -9.04
N VAL A 230 1.52 4.14 -9.88
CA VAL A 230 2.63 3.30 -9.44
C VAL A 230 3.89 3.74 -10.19
N VAL A 231 4.96 4.03 -9.42
CA VAL A 231 6.26 4.43 -9.95
C VAL A 231 7.34 3.63 -9.20
N GLY A 232 7.94 2.67 -9.87
CA GLY A 232 8.87 1.74 -9.21
C GLY A 232 8.20 0.97 -8.06
N ASP A 233 8.67 1.17 -6.83
CA ASP A 233 8.14 0.52 -5.63
C ASP A 233 7.19 1.42 -4.83
N MET A 234 6.72 2.51 -5.44
CA MET A 234 5.84 3.48 -4.78
C MET A 234 4.44 3.43 -5.37
N LEU A 235 3.43 3.40 -4.49
CA LEU A 235 2.03 3.65 -4.82
C LEU A 235 1.65 5.05 -4.32
N ILE A 236 1.16 5.89 -5.23
CA ILE A 236 0.70 7.26 -4.95
C ILE A 236 -0.81 7.29 -5.14
N PRO A 237 -1.60 7.31 -4.06
CA PRO A 237 -3.06 7.35 -4.17
C PRO A 237 -3.58 8.76 -4.43
N GLY A 238 -4.60 8.86 -5.27
CA GLY A 238 -5.32 10.11 -5.54
C GLY A 238 -4.61 11.05 -6.52
N ALA A 239 -5.25 12.20 -6.70
CA ALA A 239 -4.70 13.26 -7.53
C ALA A 239 -3.43 13.84 -6.90
N THR A 240 -2.40 14.00 -7.72
CA THR A 240 -1.09 14.49 -7.27
C THR A 240 -0.60 15.60 -8.19
N ASP A 241 0.39 16.34 -7.75
CA ASP A 241 1.00 17.42 -8.51
C ASP A 241 2.23 16.97 -9.31
N GLU A 242 2.70 17.83 -10.18
CA GLU A 242 3.84 17.62 -11.05
C GLU A 242 5.13 17.33 -10.25
N GLU A 243 5.35 18.08 -9.17
CA GLU A 243 6.54 17.95 -8.34
C GLU A 243 6.62 16.58 -7.68
N THR A 244 5.51 16.09 -7.14
CA THR A 244 5.40 14.77 -6.54
C THR A 244 5.67 13.66 -7.55
N LEU A 245 5.10 13.74 -8.76
CA LEU A 245 5.37 12.76 -9.81
C LEU A 245 6.85 12.78 -10.24
N LYS A 246 7.44 13.96 -10.44
CA LYS A 246 8.86 14.10 -10.78
C LYS A 246 9.78 13.54 -9.70
N LYS A 247 9.48 13.79 -8.42
CA LYS A 247 10.23 13.23 -7.30
C LYS A 247 10.15 11.70 -7.28
N ALA A 248 8.96 11.14 -7.51
CA ALA A 248 8.76 9.69 -7.56
C ALA A 248 9.55 9.06 -8.71
N VAL A 249 9.51 9.66 -9.89
CA VAL A 249 10.31 9.22 -11.06
C VAL A 249 11.81 9.28 -10.75
N ALA A 250 12.29 10.38 -10.18
CA ALA A 250 13.70 10.53 -9.83
C ALA A 250 14.16 9.50 -8.80
N ALA A 251 13.34 9.24 -7.77
CA ALA A 251 13.62 8.22 -6.74
C ALA A 251 13.66 6.81 -7.33
N ALA A 252 12.69 6.44 -8.19
CA ALA A 252 12.67 5.14 -8.86
C ALA A 252 13.91 4.96 -9.77
N ARG A 253 14.32 6.02 -10.47
CA ARG A 253 15.51 6.02 -11.31
C ARG A 253 16.81 5.87 -10.52
N ALA A 254 16.92 6.50 -9.34
CA ALA A 254 18.07 6.37 -8.45
C ALA A 254 18.19 4.94 -7.89
N LYS A 255 17.07 4.35 -7.43
CA LYS A 255 17.03 2.97 -6.89
C LYS A 255 17.45 1.91 -7.92
N LYS A 256 17.21 2.15 -9.20
CA LYS A 256 17.59 1.22 -10.29
C LYS A 256 19.09 1.23 -10.61
N LYS A 257 19.81 2.28 -10.20
CA LYS A 257 21.25 2.45 -10.44
C LYS A 257 22.12 1.94 -9.29
N SER A 258 21.53 1.70 -8.11
CA SER A 258 22.17 1.13 -6.93
C SER A 258 22.07 -0.39 -6.93
#